data_b5f725a57e2e28d107188c41af6b9d52
#
_entry.id   b5f725a57e2e28d107188c41af6b9d52
#
_cell.length_a   1.000
_cell.length_b   1.000
_cell.length_c   1.000
_cell.angle_alpha   90.00
_cell.angle_beta   90.00
_cell.angle_gamma   90.00
#
_symmetry.space_group_name_H-M   'P 1'
#
loop_
_entity.id
_entity.type
_entity.pdbx_description
1 polymer ?
#
loop_
_entity_poly.entity_id
_entity_poly.type
_entity_poly.pdbx_seq_one_letter_code
_entity_poly.pdbx_strand_id
1 'polypeptide(L)'
;IKIRGGWDDKNMNAPEVARMAESEGVDAITVHPRTRAQKFSGYAPWDIIKSVVETVNIPVTGNGDVCSMSDARKMKNYTGCDSVMIGRAAIGNPWVFNEKIDRKCLQDQYNYKSVIIKKHVGLIKSQFEKRVALLHVKKHLCWYAGTAPMVRSFRKNLFASQSESQVEDIFLKFWTALDPKNS
;
A
#
# COMPACT_ATOMS: atom_id res chain seq x y z
N ILE A 1 6.42 -17.17 5.19
CA ILE A 1 5.81 -16.51 6.37
C ILE A 1 6.08 -15.01 6.41
N LYS A 2 5.35 -14.25 7.28
CA LYS A 2 5.62 -12.82 7.53
C LYS A 2 5.84 -12.62 9.04
N ILE A 3 6.97 -11.98 9.39
CA ILE A 3 7.40 -11.74 10.77
C ILE A 3 7.60 -10.25 11.07
N ARG A 4 7.70 -9.91 12.35
CA ARG A 4 8.15 -8.61 12.85
C ARG A 4 9.57 -8.69 13.40
N GLY A 5 10.20 -7.52 13.70
CA GLY A 5 11.52 -7.43 14.30
C GLY A 5 11.64 -8.10 15.67
N GLY A 6 10.53 -8.16 16.39
CA GLY A 6 10.41 -8.75 17.72
C GLY A 6 9.15 -8.28 18.41
N TRP A 7 8.99 -8.61 19.71
CA TRP A 7 7.87 -8.15 20.53
C TRP A 7 8.01 -6.67 20.92
N ASP A 8 9.15 -6.33 21.47
CA ASP A 8 9.58 -4.98 21.88
C ASP A 8 11.10 -4.83 21.72
N ASP A 9 11.64 -3.70 22.11
CA ASP A 9 13.06 -3.38 21.93
C ASP A 9 14.01 -4.26 22.78
N LYS A 10 13.49 -4.91 23.82
CA LYS A 10 14.26 -5.87 24.64
C LYS A 10 14.16 -7.31 24.13
N ASN A 11 13.17 -7.57 23.30
CA ASN A 11 12.86 -8.89 22.76
C ASN A 11 12.87 -8.87 21.22
N MET A 12 14.01 -8.47 20.66
CA MET A 12 14.30 -8.47 19.24
C MET A 12 14.82 -9.86 18.85
N ASN A 13 14.07 -10.62 18.03
CA ASN A 13 14.37 -12.01 17.72
C ASN A 13 14.10 -12.42 16.26
N ALA A 14 14.00 -11.44 15.36
CA ALA A 14 13.68 -11.74 13.95
C ALA A 14 14.69 -12.70 13.29
N PRO A 15 16.03 -12.59 13.49
CA PRO A 15 17.00 -13.55 12.92
C PRO A 15 16.82 -14.97 13.44
N GLU A 16 16.58 -15.14 14.75
CA GLU A 16 16.36 -16.47 15.34
C GLU A 16 15.07 -17.10 14.80
N VAL A 17 13.98 -16.34 14.76
CA VAL A 17 12.69 -16.80 14.20
C VAL A 17 12.84 -17.17 12.73
N ALA A 18 13.61 -16.40 11.97
CA ALA A 18 13.86 -16.67 10.56
C ALA A 18 14.63 -17.99 10.37
N ARG A 19 15.67 -18.23 11.17
CA ARG A 19 16.44 -19.50 11.14
C ARG A 19 15.57 -20.72 11.51
N MET A 20 14.75 -20.56 12.54
CA MET A 20 13.81 -21.62 12.93
C MET A 20 12.81 -21.91 11.81
N ALA A 21 12.27 -20.86 11.17
CA ALA A 21 11.33 -21.02 10.07
C ALA A 21 11.96 -21.72 8.85
N GLU A 22 13.20 -21.38 8.51
CA GLU A 22 13.95 -22.06 7.46
C GLU A 22 14.17 -23.54 7.79
N SER A 23 14.57 -23.85 9.03
CA SER A 23 14.79 -25.26 9.46
C SER A 23 13.51 -26.10 9.45
N GLU A 24 12.34 -25.48 9.59
CA GLU A 24 11.01 -26.11 9.49
C GLU A 24 10.46 -26.14 8.05
N GLY A 25 11.27 -25.76 7.06
CA GLY A 25 10.91 -25.89 5.64
C GLY A 25 10.08 -24.74 5.07
N VAL A 26 10.17 -23.54 5.62
CA VAL A 26 9.53 -22.35 5.04
C VAL A 26 10.28 -21.89 3.79
N ASP A 27 9.56 -21.66 2.68
CA ASP A 27 10.15 -21.32 1.37
C ASP A 27 10.63 -19.86 1.26
N ALA A 28 10.04 -18.92 2.01
CA ALA A 28 10.41 -17.51 1.98
C ALA A 28 9.90 -16.74 3.21
N ILE A 29 10.59 -15.65 3.55
CA ILE A 29 10.27 -14.82 4.71
C ILE A 29 10.04 -13.36 4.30
N THR A 30 8.95 -12.76 4.79
CA THR A 30 8.74 -11.31 4.74
C THR A 30 9.02 -10.71 6.11
N VAL A 31 9.92 -9.72 6.18
CA VAL A 31 10.32 -9.07 7.43
C VAL A 31 9.82 -7.63 7.48
N HIS A 32 8.99 -7.30 8.48
CA HIS A 32 8.69 -5.93 8.87
C HIS A 32 9.51 -5.60 10.13
N PRO A 33 10.51 -4.74 10.07
CA PRO A 33 11.54 -4.65 11.12
C PRO A 33 11.07 -3.97 12.41
N ARG A 34 9.94 -3.24 12.39
CA ARG A 34 9.34 -2.71 13.63
C ARG A 34 8.88 -3.83 14.54
N THR A 35 9.00 -3.61 15.84
CA THR A 35 8.47 -4.53 16.85
C THR A 35 6.93 -4.51 16.89
N ARG A 36 6.36 -5.48 17.58
CA ARG A 36 4.92 -5.52 17.85
C ARG A 36 4.47 -4.30 18.67
N ALA A 37 5.27 -3.89 19.65
CA ALA A 37 4.99 -2.76 20.53
C ALA A 37 5.05 -1.41 19.80
N GLN A 38 6.02 -1.22 18.87
CA GLN A 38 6.12 -0.02 18.06
C GLN A 38 4.92 0.20 17.13
N LYS A 39 4.22 -0.85 16.72
CA LYS A 39 3.14 -0.78 15.71
C LYS A 39 3.63 -0.12 14.42
N PHE A 40 3.36 1.20 14.27
CA PHE A 40 3.74 2.02 13.11
C PHE A 40 4.49 3.30 13.49
N SER A 41 4.82 3.48 14.78
CA SER A 41 5.55 4.66 15.26
C SER A 41 7.04 4.57 14.93
N GLY A 42 7.70 5.73 14.89
CA GLY A 42 9.13 5.83 14.58
C GLY A 42 9.48 5.36 13.16
N TYR A 43 10.76 5.08 12.94
CA TYR A 43 11.28 4.55 11.67
C TYR A 43 11.33 3.01 11.69
N ALA A 44 11.23 2.41 10.51
CA ALA A 44 11.47 0.98 10.32
C ALA A 44 12.99 0.74 10.26
N PRO A 45 13.61 0.08 11.26
CA PRO A 45 15.07 -0.13 11.28
C PRO A 45 15.47 -1.23 10.30
N TRP A 46 15.89 -0.85 9.10
CA TRP A 46 16.22 -1.78 8.01
C TRP A 46 17.39 -2.71 8.33
N ASP A 47 18.21 -2.38 9.35
CA ASP A 47 19.29 -3.25 9.85
C ASP A 47 18.78 -4.62 10.29
N ILE A 48 17.55 -4.69 10.82
CA ILE A 48 16.92 -5.95 11.19
C ILE A 48 16.64 -6.81 9.95
N ILE A 49 16.23 -6.19 8.83
CA ILE A 49 16.04 -6.91 7.57
C ILE A 49 17.38 -7.45 7.09
N LYS A 50 18.43 -6.62 7.14
CA LYS A 50 19.79 -7.00 6.76
C LYS A 50 20.28 -8.18 7.60
N SER A 51 20.12 -8.12 8.92
CA SER A 51 20.50 -9.22 9.81
C SER A 51 19.76 -10.53 9.50
N VAL A 52 18.49 -10.46 9.10
CA VAL A 52 17.74 -11.65 8.65
C VAL A 52 18.31 -12.19 7.34
N VAL A 53 18.58 -11.31 6.35
CA VAL A 53 19.20 -11.71 5.07
C VAL A 53 20.53 -12.44 5.30
N GLU A 54 21.36 -11.95 6.24
CA GLU A 54 22.64 -12.58 6.59
C GLU A 54 22.50 -13.89 7.37
N THR A 55 21.29 -14.22 7.86
CA THR A 55 21.05 -15.37 8.73
C THR A 55 20.49 -16.59 8.00
N VAL A 56 19.73 -16.39 6.91
CA VAL A 56 19.02 -17.46 6.19
C VAL A 56 19.44 -17.52 4.72
N ASN A 57 19.24 -18.69 4.09
CA ASN A 57 19.50 -18.89 2.65
C ASN A 57 18.24 -18.82 1.79
N ILE A 58 17.06 -18.83 2.42
CA ILE A 58 15.77 -18.71 1.71
C ILE A 58 15.48 -17.24 1.39
N PRO A 59 14.69 -16.95 0.33
CA PRO A 59 14.40 -15.60 -0.11
C PRO A 59 13.77 -14.72 0.99
N VAL A 60 14.30 -13.51 1.16
CA VAL A 60 13.82 -12.50 2.12
C VAL A 60 13.17 -11.33 1.42
N THR A 61 11.93 -11.03 1.79
CA THR A 61 11.21 -9.81 1.37
C THR A 61 11.27 -8.76 2.46
N GLY A 62 11.89 -7.61 2.17
CA GLY A 62 11.90 -6.46 3.07
C GLY A 62 10.59 -5.68 3.04
N ASN A 63 10.13 -5.18 4.19
CA ASN A 63 8.93 -4.35 4.31
C ASN A 63 9.14 -3.28 5.39
N GLY A 64 8.61 -2.09 5.19
CA GLY A 64 8.62 -0.98 6.16
C GLY A 64 9.14 0.32 5.56
N ASP A 65 8.30 1.37 5.68
CA ASP A 65 8.57 2.75 5.24
C ASP A 65 9.00 2.91 3.77
N VAL A 66 8.54 2.00 2.92
CA VAL A 66 8.73 2.06 1.47
C VAL A 66 7.50 2.73 0.86
N CYS A 67 7.68 3.93 0.32
CA CYS A 67 6.63 4.75 -0.25
C CYS A 67 6.73 4.90 -1.78
N SER A 68 7.83 4.47 -2.37
CA SER A 68 8.11 4.56 -3.82
C SER A 68 8.97 3.40 -4.29
N MET A 69 9.08 3.22 -5.61
CA MET A 69 10.03 2.27 -6.19
C MET A 69 11.49 2.70 -5.96
N SER A 70 11.75 4.00 -5.80
CA SER A 70 13.07 4.50 -5.39
C SER A 70 13.44 4.00 -3.99
N ASP A 71 12.49 4.08 -3.03
CA ASP A 71 12.71 3.55 -1.68
C ASP A 71 12.88 2.03 -1.68
N ALA A 72 12.13 1.33 -2.53
CA ALA A 72 12.29 -0.11 -2.70
C ALA A 72 13.71 -0.48 -3.17
N ARG A 73 14.26 0.27 -4.14
CA ARG A 73 15.66 0.09 -4.57
C ARG A 73 16.66 0.38 -3.46
N LYS A 74 16.45 1.48 -2.70
CA LYS A 74 17.31 1.80 -1.55
C LYS A 74 17.29 0.67 -0.52
N MET A 75 16.13 0.15 -0.18
CA MET A 75 16.02 -0.98 0.74
C MET A 75 16.77 -2.21 0.22
N LYS A 76 16.57 -2.61 -1.03
CA LYS A 76 17.30 -3.75 -1.63
C LYS A 76 18.82 -3.54 -1.58
N ASN A 77 19.29 -2.38 -1.98
CA ASN A 77 20.72 -2.07 -2.00
C ASN A 77 21.32 -2.06 -0.59
N TYR A 78 20.58 -1.60 0.40
CA TYR A 78 21.05 -1.51 1.78
C TYR A 78 21.03 -2.84 2.52
N THR A 79 19.95 -3.61 2.35
CA THR A 79 19.71 -4.83 3.13
C THR A 79 20.12 -6.12 2.42
N GLY A 80 20.26 -6.09 1.09
CA GLY A 80 20.48 -7.28 0.28
C GLY A 80 19.24 -8.16 0.08
N CYS A 81 18.04 -7.74 0.52
CA CYS A 81 16.83 -8.56 0.40
C CYS A 81 16.45 -8.82 -1.07
N ASP A 82 15.86 -9.97 -1.36
CA ASP A 82 15.50 -10.42 -2.71
C ASP A 82 14.36 -9.60 -3.32
N SER A 83 13.40 -9.21 -2.49
CA SER A 83 12.24 -8.44 -2.91
C SER A 83 11.79 -7.44 -1.83
N VAL A 84 10.89 -6.52 -2.21
CA VAL A 84 10.38 -5.49 -1.31
C VAL A 84 8.87 -5.44 -1.37
N MET A 85 8.25 -5.44 -0.20
CA MET A 85 6.81 -5.28 -0.04
C MET A 85 6.45 -3.82 0.24
N ILE A 86 5.67 -3.21 -0.66
CA ILE A 86 5.05 -1.90 -0.43
C ILE A 86 3.68 -2.13 0.22
N GLY A 87 3.48 -1.55 1.40
CA GLY A 87 2.24 -1.68 2.16
C GLY A 87 1.33 -0.46 2.00
N ARG A 88 1.27 0.37 3.03
CA ARG A 88 0.36 1.54 3.14
C ARG A 88 0.43 2.50 1.95
N ALA A 89 1.58 2.67 1.35
CA ALA A 89 1.77 3.56 0.20
C ALA A 89 1.03 3.12 -1.07
N ALA A 90 0.60 1.86 -1.16
CA ALA A 90 -0.23 1.35 -2.26
C ALA A 90 -1.73 1.64 -2.07
N ILE A 91 -2.15 2.02 -0.86
CA ILE A 91 -3.56 2.29 -0.56
C ILE A 91 -3.98 3.61 -1.24
N GLY A 92 -4.94 3.53 -2.17
CA GLY A 92 -5.33 4.68 -3.01
C GLY A 92 -4.26 5.11 -4.02
N ASN A 93 -3.19 4.32 -4.17
CA ASN A 93 -2.06 4.62 -5.04
C ASN A 93 -1.47 3.33 -5.67
N PRO A 94 -2.27 2.48 -6.34
CA PRO A 94 -1.76 1.23 -6.92
C PRO A 94 -0.73 1.47 -8.04
N TRP A 95 -0.65 2.66 -8.60
CA TRP A 95 0.35 3.05 -9.58
C TRP A 95 1.75 3.25 -8.98
N VAL A 96 1.92 3.17 -7.65
CA VAL A 96 3.23 3.15 -7.00
C VAL A 96 4.16 2.07 -7.55
N PHE A 97 3.60 1.00 -8.11
CA PHE A 97 4.35 -0.08 -8.77
C PHE A 97 4.72 0.22 -10.24
N ASN A 98 4.32 1.39 -10.78
CA ASN A 98 4.55 1.75 -12.17
C ASN A 98 5.30 3.08 -12.30
N GLU A 99 6.63 3.02 -12.26
CA GLU A 99 7.49 4.22 -12.37
C GLU A 99 7.31 5.01 -13.69
N LYS A 100 6.78 4.36 -14.72
CA LYS A 100 6.58 5.02 -16.01
C LYS A 100 5.46 6.05 -15.96
N ILE A 101 4.56 5.95 -14.99
CA ILE A 101 3.42 6.89 -14.89
C ILE A 101 3.88 8.30 -14.54
N ASP A 102 4.88 8.45 -13.69
CA ASP A 102 5.38 9.75 -13.25
C ASP A 102 6.10 10.53 -14.37
N ARG A 103 6.48 9.82 -15.45
CA ARG A 103 7.13 10.40 -16.65
C ARG A 103 6.11 10.88 -17.70
N LYS A 104 4.83 10.59 -17.50
CA LYS A 104 3.76 11.01 -18.42
C LYS A 104 3.29 12.42 -18.10
N CYS A 105 2.70 13.09 -19.09
CA CYS A 105 2.03 14.37 -18.86
C CYS A 105 0.85 14.21 -17.88
N LEU A 106 0.39 15.32 -17.27
CA LEU A 106 -0.67 15.28 -16.26
C LEU A 106 -1.97 14.67 -16.80
N GLN A 107 -2.31 14.95 -18.07
CA GLN A 107 -3.52 14.39 -18.70
C GLN A 107 -3.44 12.87 -18.85
N ASP A 108 -2.30 12.34 -19.26
CA ASP A 108 -2.11 10.90 -19.37
C ASP A 108 -2.13 10.19 -18.02
N GLN A 109 -1.57 10.83 -16.99
CA GLN A 109 -1.64 10.34 -15.61
C GLN A 109 -3.10 10.31 -15.12
N TYR A 110 -3.86 11.37 -15.36
CA TYR A 110 -5.27 11.46 -15.00
C TYR A 110 -6.08 10.35 -15.68
N ASN A 111 -5.92 10.18 -17.00
CA ASN A 111 -6.61 9.15 -17.76
C ASN A 111 -6.28 7.74 -17.27
N TYR A 112 -4.98 7.45 -17.05
CA TYR A 112 -4.53 6.16 -16.52
C TYR A 112 -5.12 5.86 -15.15
N LYS A 113 -5.06 6.82 -14.22
CA LYS A 113 -5.62 6.69 -12.88
C LYS A 113 -7.14 6.46 -12.93
N SER A 114 -7.85 7.17 -13.80
CA SER A 114 -9.29 7.00 -14.01
C SER A 114 -9.67 5.57 -14.42
N VAL A 115 -8.91 4.98 -15.34
CA VAL A 115 -9.12 3.59 -15.79
C VAL A 115 -8.90 2.60 -14.65
N ILE A 116 -7.81 2.77 -13.88
CA ILE A 116 -7.49 1.87 -12.75
C ILE A 116 -8.55 1.95 -11.66
N ILE A 117 -9.01 3.17 -11.30
CA ILE A 117 -10.06 3.36 -10.29
C ILE A 117 -11.35 2.67 -10.71
N LYS A 118 -11.79 2.89 -11.96
CA LYS A 118 -13.01 2.26 -12.49
C LYS A 118 -12.90 0.73 -12.46
N LYS A 119 -11.77 0.18 -12.87
CA LYS A 119 -11.51 -1.28 -12.83
C LYS A 119 -11.57 -1.81 -11.40
N HIS A 120 -10.94 -1.12 -10.43
CA HIS A 120 -10.95 -1.53 -9.03
C HIS A 120 -12.36 -1.50 -8.44
N VAL A 121 -13.14 -0.44 -8.70
CA VAL A 121 -14.55 -0.35 -8.28
C VAL A 121 -15.37 -1.50 -8.87
N GLY A 122 -15.19 -1.82 -10.15
CA GLY A 122 -15.84 -2.96 -10.79
C GLY A 122 -15.51 -4.31 -10.13
N LEU A 123 -14.23 -4.52 -9.78
CA LEU A 123 -13.79 -5.71 -9.06
C LEU A 123 -14.42 -5.82 -7.66
N ILE A 124 -14.48 -4.71 -6.91
CA ILE A 124 -15.15 -4.70 -5.60
C ILE A 124 -16.63 -5.11 -5.76
N LYS A 125 -17.33 -4.53 -6.72
CA LYS A 125 -18.73 -4.84 -6.97
C LYS A 125 -18.98 -6.31 -7.38
N SER A 126 -18.02 -6.93 -8.06
CA SER A 126 -18.13 -8.34 -8.47
C SER A 126 -17.81 -9.34 -7.37
N GLN A 127 -17.04 -8.94 -6.34
CA GLN A 127 -16.56 -9.84 -5.29
C GLN A 127 -17.37 -9.79 -3.99
N PHE A 128 -18.12 -8.72 -3.76
CA PHE A 128 -18.84 -8.51 -2.51
C PHE A 128 -20.34 -8.32 -2.74
N GLU A 129 -21.15 -8.71 -1.75
CA GLU A 129 -22.56 -8.37 -1.71
C GLU A 129 -22.77 -6.85 -1.76
N LYS A 130 -23.86 -6.40 -2.37
CA LYS A 130 -24.16 -5.00 -2.68
C LYS A 130 -23.90 -4.03 -1.52
N ARG A 131 -24.37 -4.38 -0.29
CA ARG A 131 -24.17 -3.53 0.90
C ARG A 131 -22.70 -3.41 1.30
N VAL A 132 -21.98 -4.52 1.28
CA VAL A 132 -20.56 -4.59 1.62
C VAL A 132 -19.72 -3.92 0.54
N ALA A 133 -20.04 -4.19 -0.74
CA ALA A 133 -19.39 -3.53 -1.88
C ALA A 133 -19.48 -2.01 -1.78
N LEU A 134 -20.65 -1.46 -1.45
CA LEU A 134 -20.85 -0.01 -1.31
C LEU A 134 -19.93 0.60 -0.24
N LEU A 135 -19.76 -0.05 0.91
CA LEU A 135 -18.86 0.39 1.97
C LEU A 135 -17.40 0.37 1.51
N HIS A 136 -16.97 -0.72 0.85
CA HIS A 136 -15.63 -0.84 0.31
C HIS A 136 -15.36 0.22 -0.77
N VAL A 137 -16.28 0.42 -1.70
CA VAL A 137 -16.16 1.46 -2.75
C VAL A 137 -15.97 2.83 -2.12
N LYS A 138 -16.81 3.25 -1.19
CA LYS A 138 -16.67 4.54 -0.48
C LYS A 138 -15.29 4.69 0.18
N LYS A 139 -14.85 3.66 0.88
CA LYS A 139 -13.56 3.65 1.56
C LYS A 139 -12.40 3.82 0.57
N HIS A 140 -12.40 3.05 -0.53
CA HIS A 140 -11.34 3.13 -1.53
C HIS A 140 -11.36 4.44 -2.31
N LEU A 141 -12.53 4.98 -2.64
CA LEU A 141 -12.64 6.30 -3.29
C LEU A 141 -12.10 7.42 -2.39
N CYS A 142 -12.30 7.34 -1.06
CA CYS A 142 -11.67 8.26 -0.13
C CYS A 142 -10.15 8.19 -0.13
N TRP A 143 -9.58 7.00 -0.30
CA TRP A 143 -8.13 6.84 -0.41
C TRP A 143 -7.60 7.39 -1.75
N TYR A 144 -8.30 7.13 -2.85
CA TYR A 144 -7.93 7.70 -4.16
C TYR A 144 -7.99 9.23 -4.20
N ALA A 145 -8.92 9.83 -3.46
CA ALA A 145 -9.01 11.29 -3.35
C ALA A 145 -7.80 11.91 -2.61
N GLY A 146 -7.12 11.15 -1.74
CA GLY A 146 -5.89 11.58 -1.06
C GLY A 146 -6.05 12.90 -0.31
N THR A 147 -5.23 13.89 -0.69
CA THR A 147 -5.20 15.27 -0.16
C THR A 147 -5.69 16.30 -1.18
N ALA A 148 -6.38 15.87 -2.23
CA ALA A 148 -6.84 16.75 -3.31
C ALA A 148 -7.72 17.91 -2.79
N PRO A 149 -7.80 19.02 -3.53
CA PRO A 149 -8.74 20.09 -3.23
C PRO A 149 -10.18 19.56 -3.04
N MET A 150 -10.96 20.20 -2.18
CA MET A 150 -12.36 19.81 -1.85
C MET A 150 -12.52 18.38 -1.26
N VAL A 151 -11.46 17.67 -0.88
CA VAL A 151 -11.54 16.30 -0.36
C VAL A 151 -12.42 16.18 0.89
N ARG A 152 -12.51 17.24 1.72
CA ARG A 152 -13.38 17.24 2.93
C ARG A 152 -14.86 17.16 2.58
N SER A 153 -15.32 18.02 1.66
CA SER A 153 -16.71 18.00 1.18
C SER A 153 -17.03 16.71 0.42
N PHE A 154 -16.10 16.25 -0.43
CA PHE A 154 -16.20 14.97 -1.11
C PHE A 154 -16.44 13.81 -0.13
N ARG A 155 -15.59 13.65 0.90
CA ARG A 155 -15.74 12.60 1.92
C ARG A 155 -17.07 12.70 2.66
N LYS A 156 -17.46 13.90 3.09
CA LYS A 156 -18.74 14.13 3.76
C LYS A 156 -19.91 13.64 2.91
N ASN A 157 -19.98 14.08 1.65
CA ASN A 157 -21.06 13.71 0.73
C ASN A 157 -21.04 12.20 0.41
N LEU A 158 -19.84 11.63 0.21
CA LEU A 158 -19.68 10.22 -0.10
C LEU A 158 -20.18 9.32 1.04
N PHE A 159 -19.89 9.64 2.30
CA PHE A 159 -20.39 8.85 3.43
C PHE A 159 -21.88 9.07 3.71
N ALA A 160 -22.43 10.23 3.39
CA ALA A 160 -23.87 10.51 3.50
C ALA A 160 -24.70 9.80 2.42
N SER A 161 -24.10 9.41 1.29
CA SER A 161 -24.82 8.74 0.19
C SER A 161 -25.40 7.40 0.64
N GLN A 162 -26.56 7.01 0.08
CA GLN A 162 -27.29 5.78 0.45
C GLN A 162 -27.32 4.75 -0.69
N SER A 163 -26.96 5.15 -1.92
CA SER A 163 -27.02 4.30 -3.12
C SER A 163 -25.74 4.34 -3.93
N GLU A 164 -25.55 3.33 -4.78
CA GLU A 164 -24.43 3.28 -5.73
C GLU A 164 -24.45 4.46 -6.71
N SER A 165 -25.63 4.80 -7.23
CA SER A 165 -25.80 5.92 -8.15
C SER A 165 -25.32 7.24 -7.53
N GLN A 166 -25.71 7.52 -6.28
CA GLN A 166 -25.22 8.70 -5.56
C GLN A 166 -23.70 8.69 -5.38
N VAL A 167 -23.11 7.53 -5.09
CA VAL A 167 -21.64 7.40 -4.96
C VAL A 167 -20.97 7.68 -6.29
N GLU A 168 -21.49 7.15 -7.39
CA GLU A 168 -20.96 7.37 -8.73
C GLU A 168 -21.04 8.85 -9.15
N ASP A 169 -22.17 9.50 -8.92
CA ASP A 169 -22.37 10.93 -9.23
C ASP A 169 -21.40 11.83 -8.42
N ILE A 170 -21.27 11.57 -7.11
CA ILE A 170 -20.38 12.32 -6.23
C ILE A 170 -18.93 12.11 -6.68
N PHE A 171 -18.54 10.88 -6.99
CA PHE A 171 -17.19 10.59 -7.46
C PHE A 171 -16.91 11.22 -8.81
N LEU A 172 -17.83 11.11 -9.77
CA LEU A 172 -17.66 11.67 -11.10
C LEU A 172 -17.47 13.21 -11.03
N LYS A 173 -18.32 13.91 -10.29
CA LYS A 173 -18.20 15.37 -10.09
C LYS A 173 -16.85 15.75 -9.48
N PHE A 174 -16.44 15.05 -8.43
CA PHE A 174 -15.15 15.29 -7.77
C PHE A 174 -13.98 15.01 -8.72
N TRP A 175 -14.00 13.87 -9.41
CA TRP A 175 -12.91 13.44 -10.28
C TRP A 175 -12.79 14.34 -11.52
N THR A 176 -13.92 14.75 -12.14
CA THR A 176 -13.93 15.67 -13.27
C THR A 176 -13.36 17.05 -12.88
N ALA A 177 -13.58 17.50 -11.65
CA ALA A 177 -12.99 18.76 -11.16
C ALA A 177 -11.45 18.68 -10.99
N LEU A 178 -10.87 17.49 -11.00
CA LEU A 178 -9.42 17.27 -10.96
C LEU A 178 -8.81 17.04 -12.35
N ASP A 179 -9.61 17.10 -13.41
CA ASP A 179 -9.12 16.95 -14.78
C ASP A 179 -8.24 18.16 -15.13
N PRO A 180 -6.96 17.94 -15.54
CA PRO A 180 -6.06 19.03 -15.91
C PRO A 180 -6.56 19.93 -17.04
N LYS A 181 -7.54 19.46 -17.85
CA LYS A 181 -8.20 20.27 -18.87
C LYS A 181 -9.16 21.32 -18.31
N ASN A 182 -9.57 21.17 -17.05
CA ASN A 182 -10.51 22.06 -16.37
C ASN A 182 -9.78 23.01 -15.38
N SER A 183 -8.45 23.00 -15.36
CA SER A 183 -7.58 23.79 -14.47
C SER A 183 -7.04 25.04 -15.16
#